data_2f1c1244fe4e938b6f5581972866032b
#
_entry.id   2f1c1244fe4e938b6f5581972866032b
#
_cell.length_a   1.000
_cell.length_b   1.000
_cell.length_c   1.000
_cell.angle_alpha   90.00
_cell.angle_beta   90.00
_cell.angle_gamma   90.00
#
_symmetry.space_group_name_H-M   'P 1'
#
loop_
_entity.id
_entity.type
_entity.pdbx_description
1 polymer ?
#
loop_
_entity_poly.entity_id
_entity_poly.type
_entity_poly.pdbx_seq_one_letter_code
_entity_poly.pdbx_strand_id
1 'polypeptide(L)'
;MEERAAVRGSEPAAAMDKDNYTQHAARGISAMVSHALLFAVSFAVFLTQIILSRLSDSLLTLADSAHTISLVIALCPNLILTHLPSLPPQAKARLPTLFSLLSPLFLSSLCLSLTLGSLAHLVHPHHSHRPALIFVAGVLGLLFNVIYLAVTGAFQGLCLSGLQPYQPRWYLVLRMLCSLAPSSLLLASSLLLHLLSHPAVHYLDPALSLVSITIMIASVYSDIVQNGSVLLQAVPPSANLQSLKMDLDSLCGHNGHHELHIWAIAPDHGVASLHVHCSGMEEYKTILSQAKVLFKRHGIRELTIQPEFGSPGTCALACGPACAHHSCCGSPHTLGNDLVLANVCT
;
A
#
# COMPACT_ATOMS: atom_id res chain seq x y z
N MET A 1 -60.92 -19.96 36.32
CA MET A 1 -60.27 -18.80 36.90
C MET A 1 -58.81 -18.99 36.48
N GLU A 2 -58.46 -18.52 35.43
CA GLU A 2 -58.39 -17.29 34.65
C GLU A 2 -56.93 -16.91 34.46
N GLU A 3 -56.61 -17.13 33.29
CA GLU A 3 -55.44 -16.79 32.51
C GLU A 3 -55.38 -15.28 32.33
N ARG A 4 -54.31 -14.68 32.82
CA ARG A 4 -53.79 -13.37 32.36
C ARG A 4 -52.32 -13.28 32.69
N ALA A 5 -51.44 -13.75 31.81
CA ALA A 5 -50.05 -13.36 31.80
C ALA A 5 -49.74 -12.57 30.52
N ALA A 6 -49.39 -11.37 30.76
CA ALA A 6 -49.19 -10.20 29.94
C ALA A 6 -48.24 -10.44 28.75
N VAL A 7 -48.69 -10.01 27.60
CA VAL A 7 -47.88 -9.51 26.47
C VAL A 7 -47.10 -8.30 26.96
N ARG A 8 -45.81 -8.42 27.05
CA ARG A 8 -44.89 -7.29 27.25
C ARG A 8 -43.63 -7.44 26.39
N GLY A 9 -43.58 -6.61 25.39
CA GLY A 9 -42.32 -5.97 25.01
C GLY A 9 -41.43 -6.66 23.99
N SER A 10 -41.81 -6.64 22.71
CA SER A 10 -40.92 -6.96 21.59
C SER A 10 -40.49 -5.71 20.77
N GLU A 11 -40.44 -4.52 21.38
CA GLU A 11 -40.13 -3.28 20.66
C GLU A 11 -38.72 -2.66 20.84
N PRO A 12 -37.82 -3.03 21.77
CA PRO A 12 -36.53 -2.34 21.83
C PRO A 12 -35.46 -2.86 20.85
N ALA A 13 -35.57 -4.09 20.34
CA ALA A 13 -34.54 -4.66 19.46
C ALA A 13 -34.60 -4.12 18.03
N ALA A 14 -35.79 -3.87 17.48
CA ALA A 14 -35.99 -3.36 16.13
C ALA A 14 -35.67 -1.86 15.99
N ALA A 15 -35.82 -1.08 17.06
CA ALA A 15 -35.45 0.35 17.10
C ALA A 15 -33.93 0.50 17.18
N MET A 16 -33.25 -0.33 17.98
CA MET A 16 -31.78 -0.32 18.13
C MET A 16 -31.07 -0.75 16.84
N ASP A 17 -31.68 -1.59 16.02
CA ASP A 17 -31.14 -2.00 14.71
C ASP A 17 -31.28 -0.88 13.65
N LYS A 18 -32.37 -0.13 13.67
CA LYS A 18 -32.59 1.03 12.78
C LYS A 18 -31.62 2.18 13.07
N ASP A 19 -31.36 2.47 14.33
CA ASP A 19 -30.42 3.54 14.73
C ASP A 19 -28.98 3.18 14.36
N ASN A 20 -28.57 1.93 14.54
CA ASN A 20 -27.27 1.43 14.05
C ASN A 20 -27.16 1.51 12.53
N TYR A 21 -28.20 1.10 11.81
CA TYR A 21 -28.20 1.15 10.34
C TYR A 21 -28.11 2.59 9.82
N THR A 22 -28.88 3.53 10.39
CA THR A 22 -28.83 4.95 10.00
C THR A 22 -27.48 5.59 10.34
N GLN A 23 -26.86 5.21 11.47
CA GLN A 23 -25.55 5.70 11.88
C GLN A 23 -24.43 5.14 10.97
N HIS A 24 -24.51 3.88 10.56
CA HIS A 24 -23.58 3.30 9.58
C HIS A 24 -23.74 3.92 8.19
N ALA A 25 -24.97 4.16 7.74
CA ALA A 25 -25.23 4.84 6.47
C ALA A 25 -24.73 6.29 6.48
N ALA A 26 -24.96 7.04 7.56
CA ALA A 26 -24.48 8.42 7.72
C ALA A 26 -22.96 8.49 7.73
N ARG A 27 -22.27 7.57 8.41
CA ARG A 27 -20.79 7.45 8.39
C ARG A 27 -20.27 7.13 6.99
N GLY A 28 -20.94 6.23 6.26
CA GLY A 28 -20.59 5.89 4.87
C GLY A 28 -20.70 7.10 3.93
N ILE A 29 -21.79 7.87 4.02
CA ILE A 29 -22.00 9.09 3.22
C ILE A 29 -20.95 10.16 3.58
N SER A 30 -20.67 10.38 4.86
CA SER A 30 -19.68 11.37 5.30
C SER A 30 -18.26 10.99 4.81
N ALA A 31 -17.90 9.73 4.84
CA ALA A 31 -16.63 9.24 4.31
C ALA A 31 -16.54 9.43 2.78
N MET A 32 -17.61 9.14 2.05
CA MET A 32 -17.69 9.34 0.60
C MET A 32 -17.49 10.82 0.24
N VAL A 33 -18.20 11.73 0.91
CA VAL A 33 -18.10 13.17 0.67
C VAL A 33 -16.68 13.67 1.01
N SER A 34 -16.08 13.20 2.09
CA SER A 34 -14.72 13.62 2.47
C SER A 34 -13.66 13.16 1.46
N HIS A 35 -13.76 11.93 0.93
CA HIS A 35 -12.85 11.44 -0.11
C HIS A 35 -13.02 12.19 -1.43
N ALA A 36 -14.27 12.46 -1.85
CA ALA A 36 -14.55 13.23 -3.06
C ALA A 36 -14.06 14.67 -2.96
N LEU A 37 -14.25 15.30 -1.79
CA LEU A 37 -13.76 16.66 -1.53
C LEU A 37 -12.22 16.70 -1.54
N LEU A 38 -11.57 15.76 -0.86
CA LEU A 38 -10.10 15.68 -0.83
C LEU A 38 -9.55 15.49 -2.25
N PHE A 39 -10.15 14.62 -3.06
CA PHE A 39 -9.76 14.45 -4.46
C PHE A 39 -9.93 15.72 -5.28
N ALA A 40 -11.09 16.38 -5.18
CA ALA A 40 -11.36 17.61 -5.91
C ALA A 40 -10.39 18.75 -5.53
N VAL A 41 -10.11 18.92 -4.24
CA VAL A 41 -9.14 19.90 -3.74
C VAL A 41 -7.74 19.56 -4.25
N SER A 42 -7.31 18.29 -4.15
CA SER A 42 -6.00 17.85 -4.64
C SER A 42 -5.82 18.11 -6.13
N PHE A 43 -6.86 17.83 -6.92
CA PHE A 43 -6.84 18.05 -8.35
C PHE A 43 -6.81 19.56 -8.69
N ALA A 44 -7.54 20.39 -7.95
CA ALA A 44 -7.52 21.85 -8.12
C ALA A 44 -6.13 22.44 -7.77
N VAL A 45 -5.49 21.95 -6.68
CA VAL A 45 -4.12 22.34 -6.31
C VAL A 45 -3.15 21.96 -7.41
N PHE A 46 -3.23 20.74 -7.94
CA PHE A 46 -2.41 20.29 -9.06
C PHE A 46 -2.53 21.20 -10.28
N LEU A 47 -3.76 21.54 -10.71
CA LEU A 47 -3.99 22.43 -11.84
C LEU A 47 -3.40 23.82 -11.58
N THR A 48 -3.56 24.34 -10.36
CA THR A 48 -3.01 25.65 -9.97
C THR A 48 -1.48 25.62 -10.01
N GLN A 49 -0.83 24.56 -9.52
CA GLN A 49 0.62 24.41 -9.57
C GLN A 49 1.14 24.33 -11.01
N ILE A 50 0.46 23.63 -11.91
CA ILE A 50 0.81 23.59 -13.35
C ILE A 50 0.75 25.00 -13.96
N ILE A 51 -0.33 25.76 -13.69
CA ILE A 51 -0.46 27.13 -14.18
C ILE A 51 0.67 28.01 -13.64
N LEU A 52 0.94 27.94 -12.34
CA LEU A 52 2.04 28.69 -11.71
C LEU A 52 3.41 28.30 -12.27
N SER A 53 3.65 27.01 -12.54
CA SER A 53 4.88 26.51 -13.15
C SER A 53 5.08 27.13 -14.55
N ARG A 54 4.02 27.20 -15.37
CA ARG A 54 4.09 27.81 -16.71
C ARG A 54 4.29 29.33 -16.65
N LEU A 55 3.70 30.00 -15.66
CA LEU A 55 3.84 31.45 -15.49
C LEU A 55 5.19 31.86 -14.90
N SER A 56 5.79 31.02 -14.06
CA SER A 56 7.09 31.28 -13.43
C SER A 56 8.28 30.69 -14.20
N ASP A 57 8.02 29.84 -15.19
CA ASP A 57 9.03 29.11 -15.96
C ASP A 57 9.99 28.31 -15.07
N SER A 58 9.47 27.71 -13.98
CA SER A 58 10.22 26.98 -12.97
C SER A 58 10.03 25.47 -13.08
N LEU A 59 11.12 24.74 -13.27
CA LEU A 59 11.12 23.27 -13.27
C LEU A 59 10.89 22.68 -11.88
N LEU A 60 11.33 23.36 -10.84
CA LEU A 60 11.09 22.93 -9.47
C LEU A 60 9.60 22.98 -9.11
N THR A 61 8.86 24.03 -9.59
CA THR A 61 7.39 24.09 -9.45
C THR A 61 6.71 22.96 -10.21
N LEU A 62 7.24 22.61 -11.39
CA LEU A 62 6.72 21.48 -12.17
C LEU A 62 6.98 20.15 -11.47
N ALA A 63 8.12 19.99 -10.79
CA ALA A 63 8.40 18.81 -9.98
C ALA A 63 7.45 18.67 -8.77
N ASP A 64 7.12 19.78 -8.10
CA ASP A 64 6.13 19.79 -7.01
C ASP A 64 4.72 19.43 -7.51
N SER A 65 4.34 19.91 -8.71
CA SER A 65 3.08 19.49 -9.34
C SER A 65 3.04 18.00 -9.72
N ALA A 66 4.19 17.44 -10.15
CA ALA A 66 4.31 16.00 -10.43
C ALA A 66 4.12 15.17 -9.16
N HIS A 67 4.63 15.63 -8.02
CA HIS A 67 4.35 15.02 -6.73
C HIS A 67 2.86 15.09 -6.39
N THR A 68 2.23 16.24 -6.54
CA THR A 68 0.80 16.43 -6.24
C THR A 68 -0.09 15.52 -7.09
N ILE A 69 0.15 15.38 -8.41
CA ILE A 69 -0.66 14.48 -9.25
C ILE A 69 -0.48 13.00 -8.84
N SER A 70 0.69 12.60 -8.36
CA SER A 70 0.87 11.24 -7.84
C SER A 70 0.01 10.98 -6.61
N LEU A 71 -0.16 11.98 -5.71
CA LEU A 71 -1.07 11.90 -4.58
C LEU A 71 -2.54 11.84 -5.02
N VAL A 72 -2.93 12.57 -6.07
CA VAL A 72 -4.28 12.48 -6.67
C VAL A 72 -4.56 11.05 -7.16
N ILE A 73 -3.61 10.43 -7.87
CA ILE A 73 -3.73 9.04 -8.34
C ILE A 73 -3.87 8.08 -7.15
N ALA A 74 -3.13 8.30 -6.07
CA ALA A 74 -3.21 7.49 -4.85
C ALA A 74 -4.57 7.57 -4.13
N LEU A 75 -5.37 8.62 -4.37
CA LEU A 75 -6.73 8.76 -3.83
C LEU A 75 -7.81 8.05 -4.66
N CYS A 76 -7.53 7.71 -5.93
CA CYS A 76 -8.50 7.09 -6.83
C CYS A 76 -9.16 5.81 -6.28
N PRO A 77 -8.44 4.86 -5.65
CA PRO A 77 -9.07 3.64 -5.14
C PRO A 77 -10.18 3.92 -4.12
N ASN A 78 -10.01 4.93 -3.26
CA ASN A 78 -11.03 5.29 -2.27
C ASN A 78 -12.32 5.79 -2.94
N LEU A 79 -12.20 6.58 -4.02
CA LEU A 79 -13.35 7.01 -4.82
C LEU A 79 -14.02 5.85 -5.54
N ILE A 80 -13.23 4.97 -6.18
CA ILE A 80 -13.75 3.82 -6.91
C ILE A 80 -14.49 2.89 -5.95
N LEU A 81 -13.93 2.59 -4.78
CA LEU A 81 -14.55 1.71 -3.78
C LEU A 81 -15.84 2.28 -3.20
N THR A 82 -15.96 3.61 -3.09
CA THR A 82 -17.18 4.26 -2.60
C THR A 82 -18.27 4.33 -3.65
N HIS A 83 -17.92 4.51 -4.93
CA HIS A 83 -18.90 4.63 -6.02
C HIS A 83 -19.28 3.30 -6.68
N LEU A 84 -18.46 2.25 -6.55
CA LEU A 84 -18.68 0.92 -7.13
C LEU A 84 -18.75 -0.17 -6.04
N PRO A 85 -19.80 -0.18 -5.22
CA PRO A 85 -19.95 -1.17 -4.15
C PRO A 85 -20.16 -2.60 -4.66
N SER A 86 -20.51 -2.78 -5.94
CA SER A 86 -20.74 -4.08 -6.60
C SER A 86 -19.46 -4.82 -7.00
N LEU A 87 -18.28 -4.24 -6.81
CA LEU A 87 -17.02 -4.91 -7.13
C LEU A 87 -16.84 -6.21 -6.31
N PRO A 88 -16.27 -7.28 -6.92
CA PRO A 88 -15.95 -8.50 -6.20
C PRO A 88 -15.00 -8.24 -5.02
N PRO A 89 -15.12 -9.01 -3.90
CA PRO A 89 -14.27 -8.79 -2.72
C PRO A 89 -12.78 -8.81 -3.01
N GLN A 90 -12.34 -9.70 -3.89
CA GLN A 90 -10.92 -9.81 -4.32
C GLN A 90 -10.45 -8.57 -5.07
N ALA A 91 -11.28 -7.99 -5.95
CA ALA A 91 -10.96 -6.75 -6.65
C ALA A 91 -10.87 -5.57 -5.67
N LYS A 92 -11.80 -5.50 -4.69
CA LYS A 92 -11.75 -4.48 -3.62
C LYS A 92 -10.46 -4.55 -2.82
N ALA A 93 -9.97 -5.76 -2.51
CA ALA A 93 -8.73 -5.94 -1.75
C ALA A 93 -7.48 -5.55 -2.56
N ARG A 94 -7.46 -5.81 -3.88
CA ARG A 94 -6.31 -5.55 -4.76
C ARG A 94 -6.25 -4.13 -5.33
N LEU A 95 -7.39 -3.43 -5.41
CA LEU A 95 -7.46 -2.10 -6.02
C LEU A 95 -6.54 -1.08 -5.33
N PRO A 96 -6.50 -0.97 -3.99
CA PRO A 96 -5.55 -0.08 -3.32
C PRO A 96 -4.10 -0.39 -3.65
N THR A 97 -3.72 -1.67 -3.68
CA THR A 97 -2.35 -2.12 -4.00
C THR A 97 -1.97 -1.75 -5.45
N LEU A 98 -2.91 -1.91 -6.40
CA LEU A 98 -2.71 -1.52 -7.79
C LEU A 98 -2.41 -0.01 -7.93
N PHE A 99 -3.21 0.84 -7.29
CA PHE A 99 -3.00 2.29 -7.36
C PHE A 99 -1.79 2.74 -6.55
N SER A 100 -1.44 2.04 -5.46
CA SER A 100 -0.20 2.25 -4.71
C SER A 100 1.05 1.85 -5.50
N LEU A 101 0.93 1.05 -6.56
CA LEU A 101 1.99 0.80 -7.53
C LEU A 101 1.93 1.77 -8.71
N LEU A 102 0.73 2.07 -9.23
CA LEU A 102 0.55 2.93 -10.40
C LEU A 102 1.00 4.37 -10.13
N SER A 103 0.66 4.93 -8.96
CA SER A 103 1.03 6.28 -8.56
C SER A 103 2.56 6.51 -8.58
N PRO A 104 3.39 5.70 -7.90
CA PRO A 104 4.85 5.88 -7.91
C PRO A 104 5.49 5.56 -9.26
N LEU A 105 4.95 4.64 -10.05
CA LEU A 105 5.43 4.40 -11.41
C LEU A 105 5.17 5.60 -12.33
N PHE A 106 4.00 6.19 -12.23
CA PHE A 106 3.67 7.41 -12.96
C PHE A 106 4.57 8.58 -12.54
N LEU A 107 4.78 8.77 -11.23
CA LEU A 107 5.71 9.77 -10.71
C LEU A 107 7.13 9.54 -11.23
N SER A 108 7.63 8.30 -11.22
CA SER A 108 8.97 7.96 -11.73
C SER A 108 9.13 8.30 -13.22
N SER A 109 8.08 8.08 -14.02
CA SER A 109 8.05 8.46 -15.44
C SER A 109 8.13 9.98 -15.63
N LEU A 110 7.38 10.75 -14.83
CA LEU A 110 7.44 12.21 -14.85
C LEU A 110 8.83 12.71 -14.38
N CYS A 111 9.38 12.11 -13.33
CA CYS A 111 10.73 12.42 -12.83
C CYS A 111 11.80 12.23 -13.91
N LEU A 112 11.72 11.18 -14.73
CA LEU A 112 12.63 10.98 -15.85
C LEU A 112 12.55 12.11 -16.86
N SER A 113 11.35 12.52 -17.25
CA SER A 113 11.14 13.67 -18.15
C SER A 113 11.68 14.98 -17.56
N LEU A 114 11.40 15.22 -16.27
CA LEU A 114 11.89 16.41 -15.55
C LEU A 114 13.40 16.42 -15.41
N THR A 115 14.03 15.28 -15.23
CA THR A 115 15.51 15.15 -15.18
C THR A 115 16.14 15.63 -16.49
N LEU A 116 15.60 15.19 -17.63
CA LEU A 116 16.08 15.61 -18.93
C LEU A 116 15.89 17.11 -19.14
N GLY A 117 14.74 17.66 -18.73
CA GLY A 117 14.48 19.10 -18.77
C GLY A 117 15.46 19.89 -17.88
N SER A 118 15.71 19.43 -16.65
CA SER A 118 16.62 20.09 -15.72
C SER A 118 18.06 20.08 -16.22
N LEU A 119 18.51 18.98 -16.83
CA LEU A 119 19.83 18.89 -17.45
C LEU A 119 19.95 19.86 -18.65
N ALA A 120 18.92 19.98 -19.49
CA ALA A 120 18.91 20.93 -20.60
C ALA A 120 18.99 22.37 -20.11
N HIS A 121 18.29 22.73 -19.03
CA HIS A 121 18.33 24.07 -18.43
C HIS A 121 19.66 24.37 -17.72
N LEU A 122 20.40 23.37 -17.26
CA LEU A 122 21.75 23.55 -16.74
C LEU A 122 22.74 23.94 -17.85
N VAL A 123 22.53 23.42 -19.08
CA VAL A 123 23.38 23.77 -20.23
C VAL A 123 22.98 25.12 -20.85
N HIS A 124 21.67 25.39 -20.90
CA HIS A 124 21.12 26.62 -21.48
C HIS A 124 20.19 27.31 -20.47
N PRO A 125 20.74 28.11 -19.52
CA PRO A 125 19.93 28.77 -18.50
C PRO A 125 19.02 29.83 -19.09
N HIS A 126 17.73 29.80 -18.73
CA HIS A 126 16.74 30.80 -19.08
C HIS A 126 16.57 31.83 -17.95
N HIS A 127 16.29 33.10 -18.33
CA HIS A 127 16.30 34.24 -17.40
C HIS A 127 14.93 34.62 -16.80
N SER A 128 13.92 33.76 -16.90
CA SER A 128 12.53 34.15 -16.62
C SER A 128 11.97 33.60 -15.30
N HIS A 129 12.62 33.88 -14.19
CA HIS A 129 12.08 33.48 -12.89
C HIS A 129 11.31 34.63 -12.23
N ARG A 130 10.05 34.35 -11.86
CA ARG A 130 9.20 35.24 -11.05
C ARG A 130 9.14 34.72 -9.62
N PRO A 131 10.03 35.16 -8.71
CA PRO A 131 10.17 34.54 -7.37
C PRO A 131 8.87 34.58 -6.55
N ALA A 132 8.04 35.62 -6.74
CA ALA A 132 6.76 35.72 -6.06
C ALA A 132 5.78 34.59 -6.44
N LEU A 133 5.75 34.15 -7.71
CA LEU A 133 4.90 33.05 -8.15
C LEU A 133 5.40 31.70 -7.63
N ILE A 134 6.73 31.53 -7.59
CA ILE A 134 7.38 30.35 -7.03
C ILE A 134 7.09 30.25 -5.51
N PHE A 135 7.14 31.39 -4.80
CA PHE A 135 6.78 31.45 -3.38
C PHE A 135 5.32 31.03 -3.14
N VAL A 136 4.37 31.57 -3.91
CA VAL A 136 2.95 31.20 -3.80
C VAL A 136 2.73 29.72 -4.08
N ALA A 137 3.38 29.18 -5.11
CA ALA A 137 3.31 27.74 -5.42
C ALA A 137 3.86 26.88 -4.26
N GLY A 138 4.99 27.27 -3.67
CA GLY A 138 5.60 26.56 -2.54
C GLY A 138 4.73 26.59 -1.28
N VAL A 139 4.13 27.75 -0.94
CA VAL A 139 3.18 27.86 0.19
C VAL A 139 1.96 26.97 -0.05
N LEU A 140 1.37 27.05 -1.26
CA LEU A 140 0.20 26.24 -1.62
C LEU A 140 0.51 24.76 -1.54
N GLY A 141 1.64 24.30 -2.11
CA GLY A 141 2.08 22.91 -2.07
C GLY A 141 2.35 22.42 -0.66
N LEU A 142 3.05 23.20 0.16
CA LEU A 142 3.37 22.82 1.54
C LEU A 142 2.10 22.69 2.39
N LEU A 143 1.21 23.67 2.34
CA LEU A 143 -0.08 23.63 3.05
C LEU A 143 -0.91 22.42 2.62
N PHE A 144 -0.99 22.18 1.31
CA PHE A 144 -1.71 21.02 0.78
C PHE A 144 -1.09 19.72 1.29
N ASN A 145 0.23 19.53 1.21
CA ASN A 145 0.90 18.31 1.66
C ASN A 145 0.70 18.06 3.16
N VAL A 146 0.75 19.09 4.01
CA VAL A 146 0.47 18.97 5.44
C VAL A 146 -0.98 18.54 5.69
N ILE A 147 -1.94 19.17 5.02
CA ILE A 147 -3.37 18.80 5.13
C ILE A 147 -3.58 17.36 4.64
N TYR A 148 -2.98 16.99 3.51
CA TYR A 148 -3.07 15.64 2.95
C TYR A 148 -2.55 14.58 3.94
N LEU A 149 -1.38 14.80 4.55
CA LEU A 149 -0.80 13.92 5.56
C LEU A 149 -1.69 13.82 6.81
N ALA A 150 -2.31 14.92 7.22
CA ALA A 150 -3.23 14.94 8.37
C ALA A 150 -4.51 14.14 8.07
N VAL A 151 -5.13 14.35 6.91
CA VAL A 151 -6.40 13.72 6.54
C VAL A 151 -6.23 12.23 6.23
N THR A 152 -5.12 11.84 5.57
CA THR A 152 -4.84 10.43 5.25
C THR A 152 -4.37 9.61 6.44
N GLY A 153 -4.23 10.21 7.62
CA GLY A 153 -3.86 9.52 8.86
C GLY A 153 -2.37 9.21 8.99
N ALA A 154 -1.52 9.77 8.13
CA ALA A 154 -0.08 9.56 8.22
C ALA A 154 0.49 9.99 9.59
N PHE A 155 -0.02 11.08 10.18
CA PHE A 155 0.33 11.50 11.54
C PHE A 155 -0.20 10.54 12.62
N GLN A 156 -1.39 9.95 12.42
CA GLN A 156 -1.93 8.93 13.33
C GLN A 156 -1.09 7.66 13.30
N GLY A 157 -0.63 7.25 12.10
CA GLY A 157 0.32 6.15 11.94
C GLY A 157 1.60 6.36 12.76
N LEU A 158 2.12 7.58 12.83
CA LEU A 158 3.28 7.91 13.65
C LEU A 158 3.00 7.78 15.16
N CYS A 159 1.83 8.20 15.63
CA CYS A 159 1.42 8.05 17.03
C CYS A 159 1.14 6.60 17.41
N LEU A 160 0.56 5.79 16.49
CA LEU A 160 0.16 4.40 16.70
C LEU A 160 1.25 3.38 16.33
N SER A 161 2.39 3.81 15.77
CA SER A 161 3.47 2.93 15.29
C SER A 161 4.10 2.04 16.39
N GLY A 162 3.76 2.27 17.66
CA GLY A 162 4.10 1.35 18.76
C GLY A 162 3.31 0.03 18.74
N LEU A 163 2.23 -0.05 17.95
CA LEU A 163 1.35 -1.21 17.82
C LEU A 163 1.55 -2.02 16.53
N GLN A 164 2.30 -1.47 15.55
CA GLN A 164 2.65 -2.18 14.32
C GLN A 164 4.13 -2.59 14.33
N PRO A 165 4.44 -3.88 14.47
CA PRO A 165 5.83 -4.35 14.62
C PRO A 165 6.67 -4.24 13.34
N TYR A 166 6.11 -3.82 12.21
CA TYR A 166 6.74 -3.97 10.90
C TYR A 166 7.43 -2.72 10.36
N GLN A 167 7.03 -1.48 10.78
CA GLN A 167 7.68 -0.26 10.28
C GLN A 167 8.24 0.59 11.44
N PRO A 168 9.56 0.84 11.46
CA PRO A 168 10.17 1.66 12.49
C PRO A 168 9.74 3.13 12.36
N ARG A 169 9.59 3.83 13.49
CA ARG A 169 9.15 5.25 13.54
C ARG A 169 9.99 6.18 12.68
N TRP A 170 11.31 5.95 12.63
CA TRP A 170 12.22 6.77 11.83
C TRP A 170 11.88 6.70 10.33
N TYR A 171 11.42 5.55 9.83
CA TYR A 171 11.01 5.38 8.44
C TYR A 171 9.75 6.21 8.12
N LEU A 172 8.75 6.23 9.01
CA LEU A 172 7.55 7.04 8.85
C LEU A 172 7.87 8.55 8.86
N VAL A 173 8.75 8.98 9.78
CA VAL A 173 9.24 10.37 9.81
C VAL A 173 9.98 10.72 8.52
N LEU A 174 10.89 9.87 8.06
CA LEU A 174 11.61 10.07 6.81
C LEU A 174 10.66 10.19 5.61
N ARG A 175 9.68 9.32 5.53
CA ARG A 175 8.66 9.36 4.47
C ARG A 175 7.85 10.66 4.50
N MET A 176 7.47 11.15 5.67
CA MET A 176 6.82 12.46 5.83
C MET A 176 7.72 13.60 5.36
N LEU A 177 8.99 13.60 5.78
CA LEU A 177 9.96 14.62 5.36
C LEU A 177 10.17 14.59 3.84
N CYS A 178 10.31 13.42 3.23
CA CYS A 178 10.42 13.28 1.78
C CYS A 178 9.18 13.81 1.04
N SER A 179 7.98 13.61 1.58
CA SER A 179 6.74 14.15 1.00
C SER A 179 6.66 15.68 1.07
N LEU A 180 7.22 16.30 2.09
CA LEU A 180 7.26 17.76 2.25
C LEU A 180 8.45 18.41 1.50
N ALA A 181 9.46 17.62 1.13
CA ALA A 181 10.71 18.13 0.54
C ALA A 181 10.50 18.94 -0.75
N PRO A 182 9.70 18.54 -1.76
CA PRO A 182 9.52 19.32 -2.99
C PRO A 182 9.03 20.74 -2.72
N SER A 183 7.96 20.88 -1.95
CA SER A 183 7.39 22.19 -1.62
C SER A 183 8.30 23.02 -0.71
N SER A 184 9.05 22.39 0.22
CA SER A 184 10.00 23.10 1.09
C SER A 184 11.22 23.61 0.31
N LEU A 185 11.74 22.83 -0.65
CA LEU A 185 12.79 23.26 -1.56
C LEU A 185 12.32 24.42 -2.46
N LEU A 186 11.07 24.39 -2.87
CA LEU A 186 10.45 25.47 -3.66
C LEU A 186 10.41 26.78 -2.88
N LEU A 187 10.03 26.76 -1.59
CA LEU A 187 10.08 27.93 -0.72
C LEU A 187 11.50 28.44 -0.50
N ALA A 188 12.45 27.53 -0.25
CA ALA A 188 13.85 27.88 -0.10
C ALA A 188 14.43 28.51 -1.37
N SER A 189 14.10 27.97 -2.56
CA SER A 189 14.54 28.52 -3.83
C SER A 189 14.00 29.91 -4.06
N SER A 190 12.69 30.16 -3.80
CA SER A 190 12.08 31.47 -3.98
C SER A 190 12.69 32.53 -3.08
N LEU A 191 13.03 32.17 -1.82
CA LEU A 191 13.71 33.05 -0.88
C LEU A 191 15.13 33.37 -1.35
N LEU A 192 15.90 32.38 -1.79
CA LEU A 192 17.24 32.58 -2.33
C LEU A 192 17.23 33.45 -3.60
N LEU A 193 16.28 33.22 -4.50
CA LEU A 193 16.07 34.06 -5.70
C LEU A 193 15.77 35.52 -5.34
N HIS A 194 15.10 35.75 -4.21
CA HIS A 194 14.76 37.11 -3.77
C HIS A 194 15.94 37.80 -3.07
N LEU A 195 16.75 37.06 -2.33
CA LEU A 195 17.85 37.59 -1.51
C LEU A 195 19.19 37.77 -2.28
N LEU A 196 19.40 36.92 -3.30
CA LEU A 196 20.69 36.85 -4.00
C LEU A 196 20.56 37.48 -5.40
N SER A 197 21.35 38.53 -5.65
CA SER A 197 21.48 39.20 -6.97
C SER A 197 22.68 38.68 -7.78
N HIS A 198 23.06 37.42 -7.64
CA HIS A 198 24.21 36.80 -8.28
C HIS A 198 23.84 36.02 -9.53
N PRO A 199 24.61 36.03 -10.63
CA PRO A 199 24.31 35.33 -11.87
C PRO A 199 24.18 33.80 -11.70
N ALA A 200 24.84 33.19 -10.67
CA ALA A 200 24.69 31.77 -10.36
C ALA A 200 23.28 31.37 -9.92
N VAL A 201 22.40 32.31 -9.58
CA VAL A 201 21.01 32.06 -9.18
C VAL A 201 20.19 31.40 -10.30
N HIS A 202 20.55 31.59 -11.57
CA HIS A 202 19.88 30.96 -12.71
C HIS A 202 20.05 29.43 -12.75
N TYR A 203 21.07 28.89 -12.12
CA TYR A 203 21.30 27.46 -11.99
C TYR A 203 20.58 26.83 -10.78
N LEU A 204 20.02 27.67 -9.89
CA LEU A 204 19.44 27.22 -8.64
C LEU A 204 18.16 26.36 -8.89
N ASP A 205 17.28 26.83 -9.77
CA ASP A 205 16.03 26.12 -10.08
C ASP A 205 16.28 24.71 -10.66
N PRO A 206 17.07 24.53 -11.74
CA PRO A 206 17.34 23.21 -12.28
C PRO A 206 18.15 22.32 -11.30
N ALA A 207 19.07 22.90 -10.51
CA ALA A 207 19.84 22.14 -9.53
C ALA A 207 18.95 21.61 -8.39
N LEU A 208 18.10 22.47 -7.81
CA LEU A 208 17.16 22.06 -6.77
C LEU A 208 16.07 21.12 -7.31
N SER A 209 15.68 21.26 -8.59
CA SER A 209 14.79 20.31 -9.25
C SER A 209 15.39 18.91 -9.27
N LEU A 210 16.68 18.75 -9.63
CA LEU A 210 17.36 17.47 -9.61
C LEU A 210 17.44 16.87 -8.20
N VAL A 211 17.70 17.69 -7.18
CA VAL A 211 17.68 17.26 -5.77
C VAL A 211 16.28 16.78 -5.38
N SER A 212 15.24 17.55 -5.70
CA SER A 212 13.85 17.19 -5.43
C SER A 212 13.46 15.88 -6.12
N ILE A 213 13.79 15.71 -7.40
CA ILE A 213 13.55 14.50 -8.18
C ILE A 213 14.24 13.28 -7.53
N THR A 214 15.48 13.44 -7.11
CA THR A 214 16.23 12.35 -6.45
C THR A 214 15.55 11.92 -5.15
N ILE A 215 15.11 12.86 -4.33
CA ILE A 215 14.37 12.58 -3.09
C ILE A 215 13.05 11.86 -3.41
N MET A 216 12.31 12.33 -4.41
CA MET A 216 11.04 11.72 -4.81
C MET A 216 11.22 10.27 -5.29
N ILE A 217 12.19 9.99 -6.17
CA ILE A 217 12.47 8.63 -6.66
C ILE A 217 12.89 7.72 -5.49
N ALA A 218 13.78 8.19 -4.62
CA ALA A 218 14.21 7.42 -3.46
C ALA A 218 13.05 7.09 -2.52
N SER A 219 12.12 8.05 -2.31
CA SER A 219 10.96 7.86 -1.43
C SER A 219 9.95 6.84 -1.93
N VAL A 220 9.77 6.72 -3.26
CA VAL A 220 8.77 5.82 -3.85
C VAL A 220 9.31 4.43 -4.19
N TYR A 221 10.62 4.22 -4.15
CA TYR A 221 11.25 2.94 -4.48
C TYR A 221 10.69 1.78 -3.65
N SER A 222 10.59 1.98 -2.34
CA SER A 222 10.04 0.97 -1.42
C SER A 222 8.59 0.62 -1.76
N ASP A 223 7.77 1.61 -2.12
CA ASP A 223 6.36 1.41 -2.48
C ASP A 223 6.23 0.59 -3.78
N ILE A 224 7.10 0.85 -4.76
CA ILE A 224 7.15 0.08 -6.02
C ILE A 224 7.48 -1.38 -5.75
N VAL A 225 8.53 -1.64 -4.96
CA VAL A 225 8.96 -3.01 -4.66
C VAL A 225 7.91 -3.76 -3.86
N GLN A 226 7.37 -3.16 -2.80
CA GLN A 226 6.38 -3.83 -1.93
C GLN A 226 5.07 -4.12 -2.66
N ASN A 227 4.48 -3.12 -3.32
CA ASN A 227 3.21 -3.31 -4.02
C ASN A 227 3.36 -4.16 -5.28
N GLY A 228 4.51 -4.04 -5.97
CA GLY A 228 4.86 -4.92 -7.09
C GLY A 228 4.94 -6.38 -6.65
N SER A 229 5.62 -6.66 -5.55
CA SER A 229 5.74 -8.02 -4.98
C SER A 229 4.36 -8.61 -4.65
N VAL A 230 3.46 -7.82 -4.05
CA VAL A 230 2.09 -8.27 -3.75
C VAL A 230 1.31 -8.63 -5.03
N LEU A 231 1.42 -7.81 -6.08
CA LEU A 231 0.75 -8.09 -7.36
C LEU A 231 1.34 -9.31 -8.07
N LEU A 232 2.64 -9.59 -7.87
CA LEU A 232 3.33 -10.79 -8.35
C LEU A 232 3.12 -12.01 -7.43
N GLN A 233 2.18 -11.93 -6.48
CA GLN A 233 1.84 -13.01 -5.56
C GLN A 233 3.01 -13.47 -4.68
N ALA A 234 3.90 -12.58 -4.33
CA ALA A 234 4.96 -12.88 -3.38
C ALA A 234 4.39 -13.17 -1.99
N VAL A 235 5.18 -13.87 -1.19
CA VAL A 235 4.86 -14.14 0.21
C VAL A 235 4.76 -12.83 0.99
N PRO A 236 3.75 -12.66 1.88
CA PRO A 236 3.68 -11.45 2.70
C PRO A 236 4.97 -11.26 3.50
N PRO A 237 5.54 -10.05 3.54
CA PRO A 237 6.77 -9.80 4.29
C PRO A 237 6.61 -9.98 5.82
N SER A 238 5.37 -10.01 6.30
CA SER A 238 5.04 -10.32 7.70
C SER A 238 5.13 -11.80 8.03
N ALA A 239 5.13 -12.71 7.04
CA ALA A 239 5.15 -14.14 7.24
C ALA A 239 6.59 -14.66 7.30
N ASN A 240 7.00 -15.17 8.47
CA ASN A 240 8.25 -15.93 8.59
C ASN A 240 8.03 -17.38 8.15
N LEU A 241 8.37 -17.67 6.88
CA LEU A 241 8.18 -19.00 6.29
C LEU A 241 8.92 -20.11 7.03
N GLN A 242 10.12 -19.83 7.52
CA GLN A 242 10.93 -20.85 8.21
C GLN A 242 10.29 -21.25 9.53
N SER A 243 9.86 -20.26 10.32
CA SER A 243 9.14 -20.51 11.57
C SER A 243 7.80 -21.21 11.32
N LEU A 244 7.05 -20.76 10.30
CA LEU A 244 5.77 -21.38 9.93
C LEU A 244 5.93 -22.84 9.53
N LYS A 245 6.97 -23.19 8.74
CA LYS A 245 7.24 -24.57 8.35
C LYS A 245 7.58 -25.44 9.56
N MET A 246 8.43 -24.98 10.48
CA MET A 246 8.76 -25.70 11.70
C MET A 246 7.52 -25.96 12.58
N ASP A 247 6.68 -24.94 12.73
CA ASP A 247 5.45 -25.06 13.51
C ASP A 247 4.45 -26.03 12.83
N LEU A 248 4.39 -26.01 11.49
CA LEU A 248 3.53 -26.89 10.71
C LEU A 248 4.03 -28.34 10.75
N ASP A 249 5.35 -28.59 10.67
CA ASP A 249 5.97 -29.90 10.85
C ASP A 249 5.66 -30.47 12.24
N SER A 250 5.65 -29.63 13.27
CA SER A 250 5.28 -30.06 14.62
C SER A 250 3.80 -30.41 14.76
N LEU A 251 2.93 -29.79 13.94
CA LEU A 251 1.48 -30.02 13.95
C LEU A 251 1.07 -31.27 13.18
N CYS A 252 1.61 -31.45 11.97
CA CYS A 252 1.21 -32.49 11.02
C CYS A 252 2.17 -33.68 10.96
N GLY A 253 3.33 -33.59 11.63
CA GLY A 253 4.46 -34.50 11.43
C GLY A 253 5.26 -34.16 10.16
N HIS A 254 6.50 -34.65 10.10
CA HIS A 254 7.47 -34.22 9.07
C HIS A 254 7.05 -34.50 7.61
N ASN A 255 6.20 -35.51 7.37
CA ASN A 255 5.65 -35.86 6.06
C ASN A 255 4.13 -35.74 6.02
N GLY A 256 3.52 -35.03 6.97
CA GLY A 256 2.07 -34.94 7.11
C GLY A 256 1.45 -33.84 6.26
N HIS A 257 2.24 -32.99 5.60
CA HIS A 257 1.75 -31.90 4.76
C HIS A 257 2.63 -31.73 3.52
N HIS A 258 2.03 -31.23 2.43
CA HIS A 258 2.69 -30.89 1.17
C HIS A 258 1.91 -29.82 0.42
N GLU A 259 2.43 -29.34 -0.71
CA GLU A 259 1.85 -28.28 -1.53
C GLU A 259 1.47 -27.02 -0.73
N LEU A 260 2.37 -26.58 0.14
CA LEU A 260 2.20 -25.34 0.87
C LEU A 260 2.47 -24.14 -0.06
N HIS A 261 1.41 -23.46 -0.44
CA HIS A 261 1.45 -22.21 -1.19
C HIS A 261 1.03 -21.06 -0.29
N ILE A 262 1.78 -19.96 -0.32
CA ILE A 262 1.49 -18.75 0.45
C ILE A 262 1.72 -17.54 -0.44
N TRP A 263 0.72 -16.67 -0.52
CA TRP A 263 0.81 -15.42 -1.29
C TRP A 263 0.06 -14.27 -0.62
N ALA A 264 0.38 -13.05 -1.02
CA ALA A 264 -0.33 -11.86 -0.56
C ALA A 264 -1.40 -11.41 -1.56
N ILE A 265 -2.58 -11.02 -1.06
CA ILE A 265 -3.61 -10.29 -1.83
C ILE A 265 -3.45 -8.78 -1.62
N ALA A 266 -3.07 -8.38 -0.41
CA ALA A 266 -2.73 -7.02 0.00
C ALA A 266 -1.52 -7.08 0.95
N PRO A 267 -0.83 -5.97 1.24
CA PRO A 267 0.38 -5.97 2.07
C PRO A 267 0.20 -6.62 3.46
N ASP A 268 -1.02 -6.58 4.00
CA ASP A 268 -1.40 -7.12 5.31
C ASP A 268 -2.36 -8.32 5.22
N HIS A 269 -2.60 -8.85 4.02
CA HIS A 269 -3.56 -9.91 3.76
C HIS A 269 -2.90 -11.09 3.06
N GLY A 270 -2.38 -12.01 3.86
CA GLY A 270 -1.83 -13.27 3.39
C GLY A 270 -2.90 -14.35 3.23
N VAL A 271 -2.75 -15.17 2.19
CA VAL A 271 -3.55 -16.35 1.89
C VAL A 271 -2.63 -17.56 1.80
N ALA A 272 -3.10 -18.70 2.26
CA ALA A 272 -2.37 -19.96 2.13
C ALA A 272 -3.27 -21.09 1.67
N SER A 273 -2.69 -22.02 0.93
CA SER A 273 -3.27 -23.34 0.66
C SER A 273 -2.25 -24.42 0.95
N LEU A 274 -2.71 -25.57 1.47
CA LEU A 274 -1.86 -26.72 1.70
C LEU A 274 -2.69 -28.01 1.68
N HIS A 275 -2.01 -29.13 1.40
CA HIS A 275 -2.55 -30.47 1.51
C HIS A 275 -2.04 -31.11 2.81
N VAL A 276 -2.91 -31.87 3.48
CA VAL A 276 -2.58 -32.53 4.75
C VAL A 276 -3.05 -33.97 4.72
N HIS A 277 -2.13 -34.89 5.02
CA HIS A 277 -2.47 -36.29 5.20
C HIS A 277 -3.18 -36.51 6.54
N CYS A 278 -4.33 -37.17 6.49
CA CYS A 278 -5.13 -37.47 7.65
C CYS A 278 -5.60 -38.92 7.63
N SER A 279 -5.64 -39.56 8.78
CA SER A 279 -6.19 -40.92 8.92
C SER A 279 -7.71 -40.94 8.85
N GLY A 280 -8.37 -39.81 9.13
CA GLY A 280 -9.80 -39.68 9.10
C GLY A 280 -10.31 -38.25 9.35
N MET A 281 -11.64 -38.10 9.31
CA MET A 281 -12.31 -36.79 9.39
C MET A 281 -12.12 -36.11 10.76
N GLU A 282 -12.00 -36.84 11.85
CA GLU A 282 -11.84 -36.26 13.20
C GLU A 282 -10.44 -35.68 13.38
N GLU A 283 -9.42 -36.35 12.86
CA GLU A 283 -8.05 -35.83 12.83
C GLU A 283 -7.97 -34.56 11.98
N TYR A 284 -8.60 -34.58 10.78
CA TYR A 284 -8.68 -33.40 9.92
C TYR A 284 -9.30 -32.19 10.63
N LYS A 285 -10.40 -32.35 11.36
CA LYS A 285 -11.06 -31.25 12.11
C LYS A 285 -10.11 -30.68 13.16
N THR A 286 -9.35 -31.53 13.84
CA THR A 286 -8.38 -31.12 14.85
C THR A 286 -7.24 -30.32 14.21
N ILE A 287 -6.63 -30.85 13.15
CA ILE A 287 -5.55 -30.17 12.40
C ILE A 287 -6.05 -28.85 11.83
N LEU A 288 -7.24 -28.79 11.21
CA LEU A 288 -7.82 -27.59 10.66
C LEU A 288 -7.99 -26.47 11.70
N SER A 289 -8.45 -26.84 12.91
CA SER A 289 -8.65 -25.87 13.99
C SER A 289 -7.32 -25.28 14.49
N GLN A 290 -6.31 -26.10 14.66
CA GLN A 290 -4.99 -25.70 15.12
C GLN A 290 -4.21 -24.95 14.05
N ALA A 291 -4.26 -25.40 12.80
CA ALA A 291 -3.65 -24.71 11.66
C ALA A 291 -4.21 -23.29 11.45
N LYS A 292 -5.53 -23.09 11.57
CA LYS A 292 -6.13 -21.74 11.50
C LYS A 292 -5.52 -20.78 12.52
N VAL A 293 -5.29 -21.23 13.74
CA VAL A 293 -4.66 -20.40 14.80
C VAL A 293 -3.19 -20.16 14.46
N LEU A 294 -2.48 -21.19 14.01
CA LEU A 294 -1.08 -21.13 13.63
C LEU A 294 -0.86 -20.10 12.49
N PHE A 295 -1.54 -20.27 11.38
CA PHE A 295 -1.40 -19.40 10.21
C PHE A 295 -1.77 -17.95 10.53
N LYS A 296 -2.80 -17.72 11.36
CA LYS A 296 -3.19 -16.38 11.82
C LYS A 296 -2.08 -15.70 12.63
N ARG A 297 -1.31 -16.45 13.46
CA ARG A 297 -0.15 -15.91 14.20
C ARG A 297 0.95 -15.43 13.25
N HIS A 298 1.09 -16.07 12.09
CA HIS A 298 2.05 -15.70 11.05
C HIS A 298 1.51 -14.68 10.03
N GLY A 299 0.38 -13.99 10.33
CA GLY A 299 -0.18 -12.93 9.50
C GLY A 299 -0.99 -13.41 8.29
N ILE A 300 -1.27 -14.72 8.20
CA ILE A 300 -2.07 -15.32 7.13
C ILE A 300 -3.53 -15.37 7.57
N ARG A 301 -4.42 -14.68 6.86
CA ARG A 301 -5.82 -14.52 7.26
C ARG A 301 -6.74 -15.56 6.65
N GLU A 302 -6.44 -15.99 5.43
CA GLU A 302 -7.23 -16.98 4.70
C GLU A 302 -6.42 -18.25 4.53
N LEU A 303 -7.01 -19.39 4.88
CA LEU A 303 -6.37 -20.69 4.83
C LEU A 303 -7.33 -21.72 4.23
N THR A 304 -6.87 -22.37 3.17
CA THR A 304 -7.52 -23.53 2.57
C THR A 304 -6.68 -24.78 2.85
N ILE A 305 -7.26 -25.81 3.46
CA ILE A 305 -6.62 -27.10 3.69
C ILE A 305 -7.41 -28.16 2.95
N GLN A 306 -6.71 -28.90 2.11
CA GLN A 306 -7.25 -30.09 1.46
C GLN A 306 -6.81 -31.33 2.22
N PRO A 307 -7.75 -32.13 2.80
CA PRO A 307 -7.39 -33.38 3.44
C PRO A 307 -7.13 -34.47 2.39
N GLU A 308 -6.10 -35.25 2.61
CA GLU A 308 -5.80 -36.46 1.85
C GLU A 308 -5.90 -37.67 2.78
N PHE A 309 -6.82 -38.57 2.46
CA PHE A 309 -7.06 -39.79 3.22
C PHE A 309 -6.35 -40.96 2.54
N GLY A 310 -5.30 -41.49 3.15
CA GLY A 310 -4.51 -42.60 2.58
C GLY A 310 -3.17 -42.74 3.24
N SER A 311 -2.31 -43.59 2.66
CA SER A 311 -0.97 -43.82 3.17
C SER A 311 -0.09 -42.56 2.98
N PRO A 312 0.68 -42.15 4.01
CA PRO A 312 1.61 -41.03 3.86
C PRO A 312 2.60 -41.28 2.71
N GLY A 313 2.80 -40.27 1.86
CA GLY A 313 3.76 -40.31 0.75
C GLY A 313 3.18 -40.60 -0.64
N THR A 314 1.86 -40.76 -0.76
CA THR A 314 1.17 -40.80 -2.07
C THR A 314 0.31 -39.56 -2.23
N CYS A 315 0.69 -38.63 -3.09
CA CYS A 315 -0.20 -37.52 -3.47
C CYS A 315 -1.39 -38.07 -4.25
N ALA A 316 -2.60 -37.76 -3.82
CA ALA A 316 -3.83 -38.20 -4.51
C ALA A 316 -3.97 -37.54 -5.90
N LEU A 317 -3.41 -36.35 -6.06
CA LEU A 317 -3.19 -35.68 -7.33
C LEU A 317 -1.73 -35.91 -7.70
N ALA A 318 -1.50 -36.65 -8.79
CA ALA A 318 -0.15 -36.90 -9.28
C ALA A 318 0.60 -35.59 -9.49
N CYS A 319 1.47 -35.25 -8.56
CA CYS A 319 2.46 -34.19 -8.78
C CYS A 319 3.27 -34.58 -10.02
N GLY A 320 3.28 -33.71 -11.04
CA GLY A 320 4.09 -33.94 -12.23
C GLY A 320 5.59 -34.03 -11.86
N PRO A 321 6.44 -34.63 -12.72
CA PRO A 321 7.88 -34.77 -12.46
C PRO A 321 8.59 -33.43 -12.18
N ALA A 322 8.05 -32.31 -12.57
CA ALA A 322 8.52 -30.97 -12.22
C ALA A 322 8.31 -30.61 -10.74
N CYS A 323 7.27 -31.12 -10.08
CA CYS A 323 7.03 -30.93 -8.64
C CYS A 323 7.99 -31.72 -7.76
N ALA A 324 8.50 -32.85 -8.21
CA ALA A 324 9.45 -33.68 -7.45
C ALA A 324 10.79 -32.95 -7.18
N HIS A 325 11.13 -31.93 -7.97
CA HIS A 325 12.34 -31.13 -7.80
C HIS A 325 12.13 -29.81 -7.06
N HIS A 326 10.87 -29.38 -6.84
CA HIS A 326 10.54 -28.13 -6.17
C HIS A 326 9.61 -28.37 -4.97
N SER A 327 10.19 -28.53 -3.78
CA SER A 327 9.59 -28.35 -2.44
C SER A 327 8.19 -28.95 -2.14
N CYS A 328 7.49 -29.59 -3.04
CA CYS A 328 6.22 -30.27 -2.72
C CYS A 328 6.42 -31.58 -1.98
N CYS A 329 7.45 -32.36 -2.35
CA CYS A 329 7.70 -33.71 -1.82
C CYS A 329 9.18 -33.98 -1.53
N GLY A 330 10.04 -32.99 -1.52
CA GLY A 330 11.50 -33.19 -1.52
C GLY A 330 12.23 -32.64 -0.32
N SER A 331 13.24 -33.39 0.06
CA SER A 331 14.25 -33.21 1.09
C SER A 331 14.71 -31.80 1.42
N PRO A 332 15.18 -31.55 2.66
CA PRO A 332 15.63 -30.23 3.10
C PRO A 332 17.00 -29.90 2.48
N HIS A 333 17.04 -29.22 1.37
CA HIS A 333 18.27 -28.61 0.86
C HIS A 333 18.17 -27.09 0.87
N THR A 334 18.96 -26.49 1.79
CA THR A 334 19.58 -25.16 1.78
C THR A 334 18.85 -24.08 0.95
N LEU A 335 18.01 -23.30 1.63
CA LEU A 335 17.54 -22.02 1.11
C LEU A 335 18.59 -20.94 1.38
N GLY A 336 19.31 -20.55 0.32
CA GLY A 336 20.02 -19.27 0.27
C GLY A 336 19.03 -18.09 0.31
N ASN A 337 19.53 -16.92 0.71
CA ASN A 337 18.81 -15.67 0.89
C ASN A 337 18.29 -15.02 -0.43
N ASP A 338 17.72 -15.80 -1.32
CA ASP A 338 17.21 -15.28 -2.59
C ASP A 338 15.70 -15.04 -2.50
N LEU A 339 15.25 -13.93 -3.07
CA LEU A 339 13.85 -13.56 -3.26
C LEU A 339 13.07 -14.78 -3.80
N VAL A 340 12.29 -15.42 -2.92
CA VAL A 340 11.46 -16.56 -3.31
C VAL A 340 10.23 -15.99 -4.02
N LEU A 341 10.31 -15.91 -5.35
CA LEU A 341 9.11 -15.84 -6.18
C LEU A 341 8.34 -17.14 -5.96
N ALA A 342 7.09 -17.01 -5.51
CA ALA A 342 6.19 -18.16 -5.40
C ALA A 342 6.04 -18.79 -6.80
N ASN A 343 6.57 -19.98 -6.99
CA ASN A 343 6.40 -20.70 -8.24
C ASN A 343 4.93 -21.11 -8.36
N VAL A 344 4.26 -20.53 -9.34
CA VAL A 344 2.94 -20.97 -9.78
C VAL A 344 3.19 -22.26 -10.56
N CYS A 345 2.80 -23.40 -10.00
CA CYS A 345 2.61 -24.62 -10.77
C CYS A 345 1.38 -24.43 -11.68
N THR A 346 1.58 -24.26 -12.98
CA THR A 346 0.53 -24.37 -14.01
C THR A 346 0.16 -25.81 -14.25
#